data_62143231b8cb5edcd2eff0364af475a6
#
_entry.id   62143231b8cb5edcd2eff0364af475a6
#
_cell.length_a   1.000
_cell.length_b   1.000
_cell.length_c   1.000
_cell.angle_alpha   90.00
_cell.angle_beta   90.00
_cell.angle_gamma   90.00
#
_symmetry.space_group_name_H-M   'P 1'
#
loop_
_entity.id
_entity.type
_entity.pdbx_description
1 polymer ?
#
loop_
_entity_poly.entity_id
_entity_poly.type
_entity_poly.pdbx_seq_one_letter_code
_entity_poly.pdbx_strand_id
1 'polypeptide(L)'
;MKTATELWTDGKRRWVVLARDPERTDHLIDTNEYAMAGNNEILLTDPGGFEIFPAVFAAFAAELDASKITDIFASHQDPDVISSLSLWLAFNPKMRCHLSWLWESFVPHFGGERDTFRPIPDEGCTIAVGGAALTAVPAHYLHSSGNLHLYDPEARLLFSGDVGAALLPQSSGLFVTNFDEHSAHAEGFHRRWLGSNEAKRAWCERAAAMTIDLMCPQHGAIYRGKDGERFINWFAELEVGRLRQPESSRKPS
;
A
#
# COMPACT_ATOMS: atom_id res chain seq x y z
N MET A 1 -6.13 7.14 17.63
CA MET A 1 -6.43 7.88 16.38
C MET A 1 -5.22 7.81 15.46
N LYS A 2 -5.39 7.58 14.16
CA LYS A 2 -4.28 7.63 13.19
C LYS A 2 -3.56 8.97 13.26
N THR A 3 -2.26 8.95 13.02
CA THR A 3 -1.42 10.16 13.01
C THR A 3 -0.79 10.36 11.66
N ALA A 4 -0.68 11.62 11.23
CA ALA A 4 0.00 11.97 9.99
C ALA A 4 1.49 12.22 10.25
N THR A 5 2.34 11.74 9.35
CA THR A 5 3.79 12.01 9.39
C THR A 5 4.28 12.33 7.98
N GLU A 6 4.98 13.45 7.82
CA GLU A 6 5.63 13.79 6.55
C GLU A 6 6.83 12.86 6.32
N LEU A 7 6.85 12.23 5.15
CA LEU A 7 7.91 11.31 4.73
C LEU A 7 8.95 11.97 3.83
N TRP A 8 8.50 12.91 3.00
CA TRP A 8 9.34 13.59 2.03
C TRP A 8 8.70 14.91 1.57
N THR A 9 9.52 15.91 1.24
CA THR A 9 9.08 17.15 0.60
C THR A 9 10.21 17.77 -0.24
N ASP A 10 9.84 18.43 -1.34
CA ASP A 10 10.72 19.31 -2.13
C ASP A 10 10.30 20.80 -1.98
N GLY A 11 9.41 21.11 -1.06
CA GLY A 11 8.85 22.45 -0.83
C GLY A 11 7.66 22.79 -1.75
N LYS A 12 7.39 22.01 -2.79
CA LYS A 12 6.22 22.15 -3.70
C LYS A 12 5.26 20.99 -3.57
N ARG A 13 5.81 19.80 -3.34
CA ARG A 13 5.09 18.55 -3.14
C ARG A 13 5.53 17.91 -1.84
N ARG A 14 4.67 17.10 -1.26
CA ARG A 14 5.00 16.30 -0.08
C ARG A 14 4.29 14.95 -0.09
N TRP A 15 4.95 13.94 0.45
CA TRP A 15 4.37 12.67 0.81
C TRP A 15 4.12 12.60 2.31
N VAL A 16 2.94 12.17 2.69
CA VAL A 16 2.49 12.00 4.06
C VAL A 16 1.97 10.58 4.24
N VAL A 17 2.28 9.95 5.35
CA VAL A 17 1.64 8.70 5.78
C VAL A 17 0.61 8.99 6.86
N LEU A 18 -0.57 8.41 6.70
CA LEU A 18 -1.62 8.33 7.72
C LEU A 18 -1.46 6.97 8.40
N ALA A 19 -0.52 6.92 9.35
CA ALA A 19 -0.06 5.66 9.90
C ALA A 19 -0.97 5.17 11.02
N ARG A 20 -0.92 3.90 11.16
CA ARG A 20 -1.28 3.01 12.28
C ARG A 20 -2.14 3.65 13.37
N ASP A 21 -3.30 3.09 13.61
CA ASP A 21 -4.18 3.52 14.71
C ASP A 21 -3.87 2.75 16.00
N PRO A 22 -3.25 3.37 17.02
CA PRO A 22 -2.99 2.70 18.28
C PRO A 22 -4.26 2.36 19.07
N GLU A 23 -5.40 2.94 18.70
CA GLU A 23 -6.69 2.69 19.32
C GLU A 23 -7.58 1.71 18.53
N ARG A 24 -7.03 1.13 17.43
CA ARG A 24 -7.78 0.15 16.63
C ARG A 24 -8.19 -1.06 17.48
N THR A 25 -9.27 -1.69 17.10
CA THR A 25 -9.71 -2.94 17.75
C THR A 25 -8.78 -4.11 17.36
N ASP A 26 -8.51 -5.02 18.29
CA ASP A 26 -7.52 -6.10 18.11
C ASP A 26 -7.81 -7.05 16.94
N HIS A 27 -9.06 -7.11 16.47
CA HIS A 27 -9.44 -7.95 15.34
C HIS A 27 -9.24 -7.27 13.96
N LEU A 28 -8.96 -5.98 13.92
CA LEU A 28 -8.67 -5.28 12.67
C LEU A 28 -7.18 -5.30 12.36
N ILE A 29 -6.85 -5.60 11.10
CA ILE A 29 -5.50 -5.43 10.59
C ILE A 29 -5.16 -3.94 10.55
N ASP A 30 -3.92 -3.60 10.90
CA ASP A 30 -3.44 -2.23 10.87
C ASP A 30 -3.01 -1.83 9.45
N THR A 31 -3.38 -0.62 9.02
CA THR A 31 -3.09 -0.12 7.67
C THR A 31 -2.38 1.22 7.70
N ASN A 32 -1.57 1.47 6.69
CA ASN A 32 -0.97 2.76 6.38
C ASN A 32 -1.55 3.24 5.06
N GLU A 33 -2.16 4.40 5.04
CA GLU A 33 -2.54 5.09 3.81
C GLU A 33 -1.52 6.21 3.55
N TYR A 34 -1.17 6.41 2.29
CA TYR A 34 -0.18 7.43 1.91
C TYR A 34 -0.84 8.47 1.01
N ALA A 35 -0.51 9.73 1.22
CA ALA A 35 -1.02 10.81 0.41
C ALA A 35 0.11 11.65 -0.17
N MET A 36 0.05 11.90 -1.47
CA MET A 36 0.92 12.86 -2.15
C MET A 36 0.14 14.13 -2.44
N ALA A 37 0.61 15.26 -1.96
CA ALA A 37 0.01 16.58 -2.17
C ALA A 37 0.95 17.49 -2.94
N GLY A 38 0.43 18.18 -3.98
CA GLY A 38 1.15 19.16 -4.77
C GLY A 38 0.21 19.90 -5.73
N ASN A 39 0.53 21.13 -6.12
CA ASN A 39 -0.22 21.93 -7.10
C ASN A 39 -1.75 21.96 -6.89
N ASN A 40 -2.21 21.98 -5.64
CA ASN A 40 -3.64 21.91 -5.27
C ASN A 40 -4.35 20.60 -5.67
N GLU A 41 -3.63 19.53 -5.92
CA GLU A 41 -4.14 18.18 -6.13
C GLU A 41 -3.57 17.24 -5.08
N ILE A 42 -4.36 16.26 -4.67
CA ILE A 42 -3.93 15.23 -3.73
C ILE A 42 -4.30 13.85 -4.30
N LEU A 43 -3.33 12.94 -4.30
CA LEU A 43 -3.53 11.52 -4.53
C LEU A 43 -3.43 10.78 -3.20
N LEU A 44 -4.40 9.91 -2.93
CA LEU A 44 -4.40 8.97 -1.81
C LEU A 44 -4.17 7.55 -2.32
N THR A 45 -3.22 6.83 -1.73
CA THR A 45 -3.03 5.39 -2.02
C THR A 45 -3.90 4.56 -1.10
N ASP A 46 -4.45 3.48 -1.62
CA ASP A 46 -5.27 2.52 -0.90
C ASP A 46 -6.18 3.20 0.13
N PRO A 47 -7.37 3.63 -0.28
CA PRO A 47 -8.23 4.52 0.52
C PRO A 47 -8.70 3.92 1.85
N GLY A 48 -8.33 2.65 2.10
CA GLY A 48 -8.62 1.92 3.33
C GLY A 48 -9.95 1.17 3.33
N GLY A 49 -10.15 0.40 4.38
CA GLY A 49 -11.39 -0.33 4.63
C GLY A 49 -12.53 0.57 5.09
N PHE A 50 -13.77 0.10 4.88
CA PHE A 50 -14.99 0.79 5.30
C PHE A 50 -14.98 1.11 6.80
N GLU A 51 -14.57 0.15 7.62
CA GLU A 51 -14.58 0.25 9.09
C GLU A 51 -13.64 1.35 9.61
N ILE A 52 -12.49 1.53 8.96
CA ILE A 52 -11.48 2.50 9.39
C ILE A 52 -11.62 3.87 8.74
N PHE A 53 -12.55 4.04 7.77
CA PHE A 53 -12.74 5.29 7.04
C PHE A 53 -12.83 6.54 7.94
N PRO A 54 -13.59 6.54 9.06
CA PRO A 54 -13.66 7.73 9.91
C PRO A 54 -12.30 8.15 10.49
N ALA A 55 -11.46 7.17 10.87
CA ALA A 55 -10.14 7.43 11.41
C ALA A 55 -9.16 7.93 10.34
N VAL A 56 -9.21 7.32 9.13
CA VAL A 56 -8.41 7.74 7.97
C VAL A 56 -8.80 9.14 7.52
N PHE A 57 -10.11 9.40 7.35
CA PHE A 57 -10.60 10.70 6.92
C PHE A 57 -10.26 11.81 7.92
N ALA A 58 -10.39 11.54 9.22
CA ALA A 58 -10.07 12.50 10.27
C ALA A 58 -8.57 12.86 10.26
N ALA A 59 -7.68 11.86 10.14
CA ALA A 59 -6.24 12.07 10.05
C ALA A 59 -5.86 12.81 8.76
N PHE A 60 -6.50 12.45 7.63
CA PHE A 60 -6.31 13.13 6.35
C PHE A 60 -6.71 14.61 6.44
N ALA A 61 -7.91 14.91 6.92
CA ALA A 61 -8.45 16.27 6.99
C ALA A 61 -7.74 17.15 8.04
N ALA A 62 -7.10 16.55 9.03
CA ALA A 62 -6.28 17.28 10.00
C ALA A 62 -4.95 17.75 9.41
N GLU A 63 -4.41 17.04 8.42
CA GLU A 63 -3.08 17.30 7.85
C GLU A 63 -3.13 17.93 6.46
N LEU A 64 -4.16 17.58 5.68
CA LEU A 64 -4.32 17.96 4.27
C LEU A 64 -5.67 18.63 4.03
N ASP A 65 -5.74 19.49 3.04
CA ASP A 65 -7.01 20.08 2.59
C ASP A 65 -7.81 19.03 1.80
N ALA A 66 -8.77 18.39 2.47
CA ALA A 66 -9.58 17.33 1.89
C ALA A 66 -10.34 17.76 0.62
N SER A 67 -10.62 19.06 0.43
CA SER A 67 -11.27 19.55 -0.78
C SER A 67 -10.41 19.42 -2.05
N LYS A 68 -9.11 19.17 -1.87
CA LYS A 68 -8.13 19.04 -2.96
C LYS A 68 -7.82 17.59 -3.35
N ILE A 69 -8.48 16.60 -2.74
CA ILE A 69 -8.33 15.22 -3.17
C ILE A 69 -8.93 15.02 -4.55
N THR A 70 -8.09 14.65 -5.52
CA THR A 70 -8.46 14.48 -6.92
C THR A 70 -8.31 13.05 -7.41
N ASP A 71 -7.46 12.28 -6.76
CA ASP A 71 -7.07 10.96 -7.20
C ASP A 71 -6.99 9.96 -6.04
N ILE A 72 -7.41 8.74 -6.34
CA ILE A 72 -7.18 7.55 -5.54
C ILE A 72 -6.38 6.57 -6.39
N PHE A 73 -5.35 5.99 -5.83
CA PHE A 73 -4.66 4.83 -6.39
C PHE A 73 -4.97 3.62 -5.53
N ALA A 74 -5.54 2.57 -6.10
CA ALA A 74 -5.79 1.30 -5.44
C ALA A 74 -4.83 0.23 -5.96
N SER A 75 -4.01 -0.33 -5.07
CA SER A 75 -3.03 -1.35 -5.42
C SER A 75 -3.68 -2.64 -5.88
N HIS A 76 -4.76 -3.07 -5.21
CA HIS A 76 -5.54 -4.25 -5.52
C HIS A 76 -6.97 -4.15 -4.95
N GLN A 77 -7.75 -5.23 -4.97
CA GLN A 77 -9.19 -5.20 -4.71
C GLN A 77 -9.60 -5.63 -3.30
N ASP A 78 -8.68 -5.82 -2.38
CA ASP A 78 -9.01 -6.36 -1.06
C ASP A 78 -9.86 -5.37 -0.22
N PRO A 79 -10.69 -5.86 0.70
CA PRO A 79 -11.63 -5.00 1.43
C PRO A 79 -10.97 -3.90 2.25
N ASP A 80 -9.80 -4.16 2.81
CA ASP A 80 -9.01 -3.19 3.59
C ASP A 80 -8.25 -2.18 2.72
N VAL A 81 -8.19 -2.43 1.40
CA VAL A 81 -7.65 -1.53 0.39
C VAL A 81 -8.73 -0.59 -0.15
N ILE A 82 -9.89 -1.11 -0.55
CA ILE A 82 -10.81 -0.36 -1.43
C ILE A 82 -12.25 -0.25 -0.91
N SER A 83 -12.65 -0.93 0.17
CA SER A 83 -14.06 -0.95 0.56
C SER A 83 -14.62 0.40 1.04
N SER A 84 -13.77 1.37 1.39
CA SER A 84 -14.20 2.74 1.69
C SER A 84 -14.35 3.64 0.44
N LEU A 85 -14.08 3.15 -0.76
CA LEU A 85 -14.10 3.95 -1.99
C LEU A 85 -15.41 4.72 -2.17
N SER A 86 -16.56 4.09 -1.92
CA SER A 86 -17.87 4.75 -2.03
C SER A 86 -18.03 5.95 -1.11
N LEU A 87 -17.40 5.94 0.08
CA LEU A 87 -17.44 7.05 1.03
C LEU A 87 -16.58 8.22 0.54
N TRP A 88 -15.39 7.93 -0.04
CA TRP A 88 -14.57 8.93 -0.67
C TRP A 88 -15.26 9.57 -1.89
N LEU A 89 -15.89 8.75 -2.74
CA LEU A 89 -16.64 9.23 -3.91
C LEU A 89 -17.90 10.03 -3.51
N ALA A 90 -18.54 9.70 -2.38
CA ALA A 90 -19.62 10.51 -1.83
C ALA A 90 -19.13 11.90 -1.37
N PHE A 91 -17.89 11.98 -0.86
CA PHE A 91 -17.25 13.23 -0.49
C PHE A 91 -16.85 14.07 -1.72
N ASN A 92 -16.19 13.45 -2.72
CA ASN A 92 -15.88 14.10 -3.99
C ASN A 92 -16.17 13.18 -5.19
N PRO A 93 -17.33 13.30 -5.84
CA PRO A 93 -17.71 12.43 -6.95
C PRO A 93 -16.87 12.62 -8.22
N LYS A 94 -16.01 13.64 -8.27
CA LYS A 94 -15.12 13.92 -9.41
C LYS A 94 -13.75 13.28 -9.28
N MET A 95 -13.47 12.56 -8.20
CA MET A 95 -12.21 11.85 -8.04
C MET A 95 -11.99 10.83 -9.14
N ARG A 96 -10.72 10.67 -9.54
CA ARG A 96 -10.25 9.63 -10.45
C ARG A 96 -9.72 8.48 -9.61
N CYS A 97 -10.16 7.25 -9.88
CA CYS A 97 -9.68 6.06 -9.22
C CYS A 97 -8.81 5.24 -10.19
N HIS A 98 -7.53 5.19 -9.93
CA HIS A 98 -6.53 4.45 -10.70
C HIS A 98 -6.39 3.05 -10.13
N LEU A 99 -6.63 2.02 -10.94
CA LEU A 99 -6.57 0.61 -10.54
C LEU A 99 -6.33 -0.28 -11.75
N SER A 100 -5.96 -1.55 -11.53
CA SER A 100 -5.79 -2.51 -12.63
C SER A 100 -7.05 -2.62 -13.49
N TRP A 101 -6.89 -2.67 -14.80
CA TRP A 101 -7.97 -2.91 -15.77
C TRP A 101 -8.76 -4.19 -15.48
N LEU A 102 -8.14 -5.18 -14.84
CA LEU A 102 -8.82 -6.43 -14.44
C LEU A 102 -10.01 -6.19 -13.51
N TRP A 103 -10.00 -5.10 -12.75
CA TRP A 103 -11.02 -4.78 -11.75
C TRP A 103 -12.08 -3.81 -12.26
N GLU A 104 -11.96 -3.28 -13.48
CA GLU A 104 -12.90 -2.30 -14.06
C GLU A 104 -14.36 -2.78 -13.98
N SER A 105 -14.62 -4.07 -14.17
CA SER A 105 -15.97 -4.66 -14.11
C SER A 105 -16.45 -4.95 -12.68
N PHE A 106 -15.55 -4.97 -11.69
CA PHE A 106 -15.87 -5.34 -10.31
C PHE A 106 -16.01 -4.11 -9.39
N VAL A 107 -15.25 -3.07 -9.64
CA VAL A 107 -15.22 -1.87 -8.79
C VAL A 107 -16.56 -1.15 -8.70
N PRO A 108 -17.45 -1.13 -9.72
CA PRO A 108 -18.79 -0.59 -9.57
C PRO A 108 -19.62 -1.22 -8.43
N HIS A 109 -19.27 -2.44 -8.00
CA HIS A 109 -19.90 -3.06 -6.82
C HIS A 109 -19.54 -2.37 -5.49
N PHE A 110 -18.44 -1.60 -5.45
CA PHE A 110 -18.08 -0.75 -4.31
C PHE A 110 -18.68 0.66 -4.38
N GLY A 111 -19.48 0.95 -5.40
CA GLY A 111 -20.03 2.28 -5.67
C GLY A 111 -19.12 3.08 -6.61
N GLY A 112 -19.69 4.11 -7.20
CA GLY A 112 -19.02 4.94 -8.19
C GLY A 112 -19.53 4.71 -9.62
N GLU A 113 -19.44 5.75 -10.42
CA GLU A 113 -19.77 5.70 -11.83
C GLU A 113 -18.58 5.26 -12.66
N ARG A 114 -18.84 4.68 -13.83
CA ARG A 114 -17.81 4.17 -14.73
C ARG A 114 -16.74 5.23 -15.07
N ASP A 115 -17.15 6.46 -15.22
CA ASP A 115 -16.25 7.58 -15.56
C ASP A 115 -15.29 7.98 -14.44
N THR A 116 -15.46 7.44 -13.24
CA THR A 116 -14.53 7.60 -12.10
C THR A 116 -13.25 6.80 -12.31
N PHE A 117 -13.33 5.67 -13.00
CA PHE A 117 -12.22 4.71 -13.08
C PHE A 117 -11.22 5.06 -14.18
N ARG A 118 -9.94 4.86 -13.86
CA ARG A 118 -8.79 5.04 -14.74
C ARG A 118 -8.03 3.70 -14.78
N PRO A 119 -8.42 2.79 -15.70
CA PRO A 119 -7.82 1.47 -15.79
C PRO A 119 -6.32 1.57 -16.10
N ILE A 120 -5.50 0.87 -15.33
CA ILE A 120 -4.06 0.74 -15.55
C ILE A 120 -3.82 -0.57 -16.29
N PRO A 121 -3.11 -0.57 -17.43
CA PRO A 121 -2.76 -1.78 -18.18
C PRO A 121 -1.72 -2.64 -17.43
N ASP A 122 -1.57 -3.90 -17.84
CA ASP A 122 -0.67 -4.85 -17.17
C ASP A 122 0.81 -4.43 -17.15
N GLU A 123 1.24 -3.67 -18.17
CA GLU A 123 2.58 -3.11 -18.24
C GLU A 123 2.81 -1.89 -17.32
N GLY A 124 1.74 -1.42 -16.65
CA GLY A 124 1.77 -0.19 -15.89
C GLY A 124 1.64 1.07 -16.75
N CYS A 125 1.65 2.23 -16.12
CA CYS A 125 1.59 3.51 -16.81
C CYS A 125 2.14 4.64 -15.93
N THR A 126 2.26 5.84 -16.52
CA THR A 126 2.53 7.07 -15.76
C THR A 126 1.23 7.73 -15.34
N ILE A 127 1.14 8.11 -14.07
CA ILE A 127 0.03 8.87 -13.49
C ILE A 127 0.55 10.28 -13.18
N ALA A 128 -0.02 11.28 -13.87
CA ALA A 128 0.33 12.68 -13.64
C ALA A 128 -0.68 13.29 -12.64
N VAL A 129 -0.20 13.72 -11.48
CA VAL A 129 -1.02 14.34 -10.43
C VAL A 129 -0.15 15.25 -9.56
N GLY A 130 -0.68 16.38 -9.12
CA GLY A 130 0.00 17.28 -8.19
C GLY A 130 1.36 17.81 -8.66
N GLY A 131 1.63 17.78 -9.97
CA GLY A 131 2.93 18.12 -10.56
C GLY A 131 3.97 16.99 -10.49
N ALA A 132 3.58 15.79 -10.04
CA ALA A 132 4.40 14.58 -10.10
C ALA A 132 4.07 13.74 -11.35
N ALA A 133 5.06 12.98 -11.83
CA ALA A 133 4.90 11.89 -12.80
C ALA A 133 5.18 10.57 -12.08
N LEU A 134 4.14 10.00 -11.47
CA LEU A 134 4.23 8.76 -10.73
C LEU A 134 4.16 7.56 -11.68
N THR A 135 4.86 6.48 -11.36
CA THR A 135 4.84 5.26 -12.17
C THR A 135 4.03 4.18 -11.46
N ALA A 136 2.97 3.70 -12.10
CA ALA A 136 2.30 2.47 -11.69
C ALA A 136 3.16 1.28 -12.11
N VAL A 137 3.67 0.53 -11.13
CA VAL A 137 4.64 -0.56 -11.31
C VAL A 137 3.91 -1.90 -11.18
N PRO A 138 3.96 -2.79 -12.19
CA PRO A 138 3.33 -4.10 -12.11
C PRO A 138 3.90 -4.95 -10.97
N ALA A 139 3.00 -5.51 -10.16
CA ALA A 139 3.29 -6.43 -9.08
C ALA A 139 2.30 -7.62 -9.09
N HIS A 140 1.88 -8.02 -10.29
CA HIS A 140 0.87 -9.05 -10.52
C HIS A 140 1.18 -10.33 -9.77
N TYR A 141 0.13 -10.95 -9.21
CA TYR A 141 0.19 -12.16 -8.37
C TYR A 141 0.94 -12.03 -7.04
N LEU A 142 1.20 -10.77 -6.59
CA LEU A 142 1.79 -10.45 -5.30
C LEU A 142 0.85 -9.57 -4.43
N HIS A 143 -0.31 -10.03 -3.88
CA HIS A 143 -0.88 -11.38 -3.99
C HIS A 143 -2.05 -11.45 -4.97
N SER A 144 -2.60 -10.32 -5.37
CA SER A 144 -3.68 -10.23 -6.35
C SER A 144 -3.15 -10.35 -7.78
N SER A 145 -3.96 -10.90 -8.69
CA SER A 145 -3.61 -11.02 -10.11
C SER A 145 -3.37 -9.66 -10.79
N GLY A 146 -4.04 -8.61 -10.35
CA GLY A 146 -3.90 -7.24 -10.89
C GLY A 146 -3.18 -6.30 -9.95
N ASN A 147 -2.34 -6.80 -9.04
CA ASN A 147 -1.63 -5.96 -8.09
C ASN A 147 -0.69 -4.98 -8.79
N LEU A 148 -0.70 -3.73 -8.31
CA LEU A 148 0.11 -2.63 -8.80
C LEU A 148 0.74 -1.90 -7.61
N HIS A 149 1.94 -1.41 -7.79
CA HIS A 149 2.61 -0.52 -6.86
C HIS A 149 2.68 0.89 -7.46
N LEU A 150 2.96 1.89 -6.63
CA LEU A 150 3.13 3.27 -7.10
C LEU A 150 4.51 3.78 -6.72
N TYR A 151 5.28 4.25 -7.72
CA TYR A 151 6.62 4.76 -7.53
C TYR A 151 6.73 6.24 -7.89
N ASP A 152 7.28 7.03 -6.98
CA ASP A 152 7.69 8.40 -7.23
C ASP A 152 9.21 8.44 -7.43
N PRO A 153 9.72 8.67 -8.66
CA PRO A 153 11.15 8.65 -8.93
C PRO A 153 11.91 9.85 -8.33
N GLU A 154 11.23 10.97 -8.07
CA GLU A 154 11.86 12.13 -7.46
C GLU A 154 11.96 11.98 -5.93
N ALA A 155 10.91 11.49 -5.29
CA ALA A 155 10.91 11.18 -3.87
C ALA A 155 11.65 9.87 -3.56
N ARG A 156 11.94 9.03 -4.57
CA ARG A 156 12.46 7.66 -4.45
C ARG A 156 11.64 6.82 -3.48
N LEU A 157 10.32 7.02 -3.54
CA LEU A 157 9.35 6.39 -2.68
C LEU A 157 8.56 5.35 -3.48
N LEU A 158 8.58 4.10 -3.01
CA LEU A 158 7.77 3.01 -3.55
C LEU A 158 6.66 2.66 -2.56
N PHE A 159 5.41 3.02 -2.89
CA PHE A 159 4.24 2.42 -2.25
C PHE A 159 4.08 1.00 -2.78
N SER A 160 4.18 0.01 -1.90
CA SER A 160 4.32 -1.39 -2.30
C SER A 160 3.13 -2.28 -1.91
N GLY A 161 1.98 -1.66 -1.53
CA GLY A 161 0.80 -2.42 -1.11
C GLY A 161 1.17 -3.47 -0.07
N ASP A 162 0.80 -4.71 -0.32
CA ASP A 162 1.07 -5.82 0.59
C ASP A 162 2.48 -6.41 0.52
N VAL A 163 3.26 -6.04 -0.48
CA VAL A 163 4.68 -6.46 -0.51
C VAL A 163 5.46 -5.64 0.50
N GLY A 164 6.05 -6.30 1.47
CA GLY A 164 6.69 -5.67 2.63
C GLY A 164 5.82 -5.68 3.88
N ALA A 165 4.58 -6.17 3.79
CA ALA A 165 3.65 -6.23 4.92
C ALA A 165 4.22 -7.03 6.11
N ALA A 166 4.00 -6.52 7.33
CA ALA A 166 4.35 -7.19 8.56
C ALA A 166 3.24 -7.03 9.59
N LEU A 167 2.88 -8.13 10.26
CA LEU A 167 1.87 -8.11 11.32
C LEU A 167 2.53 -7.76 12.65
N LEU A 168 2.63 -6.47 12.91
CA LEU A 168 3.36 -5.93 14.06
C LEU A 168 2.47 -5.73 15.28
N PRO A 169 3.05 -5.82 16.51
CA PRO A 169 2.39 -5.35 17.73
C PRO A 169 1.97 -3.88 17.63
N GLN A 170 0.89 -3.49 18.31
CA GLN A 170 0.40 -2.10 18.31
C GLN A 170 1.46 -1.06 18.74
N SER A 171 2.34 -1.44 19.67
CA SER A 171 3.41 -0.58 20.19
C SER A 171 4.59 -0.37 19.23
N SER A 172 4.60 -1.04 18.08
CA SER A 172 5.72 -0.92 17.14
C SER A 172 5.78 0.45 16.49
N GLY A 173 7.00 0.93 16.23
CA GLY A 173 7.24 2.23 15.58
C GLY A 173 6.84 2.25 14.09
N LEU A 174 6.81 3.47 13.52
CA LEU A 174 6.46 3.69 12.12
C LEU A 174 7.52 3.15 11.15
N PHE A 175 8.78 3.14 11.54
CA PHE A 175 9.89 2.75 10.69
C PHE A 175 10.57 1.47 11.20
N VAL A 176 11.09 0.67 10.29
CA VAL A 176 11.95 -0.46 10.62
C VAL A 176 13.19 0.04 11.36
N THR A 177 13.44 -0.50 12.54
CA THR A 177 14.63 -0.18 13.37
C THR A 177 15.56 -1.39 13.52
N ASN A 178 15.00 -2.60 13.41
CA ASN A 178 15.73 -3.87 13.41
C ASN A 178 15.13 -4.75 12.32
N PHE A 179 15.84 -4.92 11.22
CA PHE A 179 15.35 -5.66 10.07
C PHE A 179 15.09 -7.13 10.38
N ASP A 180 15.97 -7.79 11.15
CA ASP A 180 15.86 -9.23 11.40
C ASP A 180 14.63 -9.54 12.29
N GLU A 181 14.34 -8.70 13.25
CA GLU A 181 13.11 -8.78 14.05
C GLU A 181 11.87 -8.49 13.19
N HIS A 182 11.92 -7.45 12.36
CA HIS A 182 10.82 -7.07 11.51
C HIS A 182 10.50 -8.15 10.46
N SER A 183 11.51 -8.74 9.83
CA SER A 183 11.33 -9.79 8.82
C SER A 183 10.67 -11.05 9.39
N ALA A 184 10.89 -11.37 10.67
CA ALA A 184 10.18 -12.46 11.35
C ALA A 184 8.66 -12.23 11.43
N HIS A 185 8.21 -10.96 11.56
CA HIS A 185 6.80 -10.59 11.51
C HIS A 185 6.22 -10.55 10.09
N ALA A 186 7.08 -10.38 9.07
CA ALA A 186 6.69 -10.36 7.67
C ALA A 186 6.62 -11.76 7.04
N GLU A 187 7.44 -12.70 7.50
CA GLU A 187 7.65 -14.01 6.87
C GLU A 187 6.34 -14.80 6.71
N GLY A 188 5.57 -14.91 7.79
CA GLY A 188 4.33 -15.70 7.81
C GLY A 188 3.29 -15.18 6.82
N PHE A 189 3.18 -13.86 6.70
CA PHE A 189 2.31 -13.19 5.73
C PHE A 189 2.76 -13.53 4.30
N HIS A 190 4.01 -13.26 3.95
CA HIS A 190 4.51 -13.46 2.59
C HIS A 190 4.45 -14.92 2.15
N ARG A 191 4.81 -15.87 3.02
CA ARG A 191 4.73 -17.30 2.71
C ARG A 191 3.31 -17.77 2.40
N ARG A 192 2.32 -17.19 3.04
CA ARG A 192 0.93 -17.65 2.97
C ARG A 192 0.10 -16.93 1.91
N TRP A 193 0.26 -15.60 1.80
CA TRP A 193 -0.60 -14.79 0.95
C TRP A 193 -0.07 -14.62 -0.46
N LEU A 194 1.25 -14.67 -0.67
CA LEU A 194 1.83 -14.57 -2.01
C LEU A 194 1.92 -15.96 -2.64
N GLY A 195 1.35 -16.12 -3.83
CA GLY A 195 1.16 -17.45 -4.43
C GLY A 195 2.21 -17.88 -5.46
N SER A 196 3.02 -16.96 -5.98
CA SER A 196 3.90 -17.22 -7.12
C SER A 196 5.35 -16.83 -6.85
N ASN A 197 6.24 -17.85 -6.81
CA ASN A 197 7.69 -17.61 -6.74
C ASN A 197 8.24 -17.00 -8.04
N GLU A 198 7.61 -17.24 -9.18
CA GLU A 198 7.99 -16.64 -10.46
C GLU A 198 7.69 -15.14 -10.47
N ALA A 199 6.44 -14.76 -10.14
CA ALA A 199 6.05 -13.35 -10.03
C ALA A 199 6.90 -12.60 -8.99
N LYS A 200 7.21 -13.25 -7.87
CA LYS A 200 8.09 -12.71 -6.83
C LYS A 200 9.49 -12.40 -7.37
N ARG A 201 10.12 -13.34 -8.09
CA ARG A 201 11.45 -13.10 -8.67
C ARG A 201 11.44 -11.95 -9.66
N ALA A 202 10.47 -11.93 -10.58
CA ALA A 202 10.33 -10.86 -11.56
C ALA A 202 10.12 -9.49 -10.89
N TRP A 203 9.37 -9.43 -9.80
CA TRP A 203 9.21 -8.20 -9.02
C TRP A 203 10.51 -7.79 -8.32
N CYS A 204 11.22 -8.73 -7.67
CA CYS A 204 12.50 -8.44 -7.00
C CYS A 204 13.54 -7.89 -7.97
N GLU A 205 13.65 -8.48 -9.18
CA GLU A 205 14.55 -7.99 -10.24
C GLU A 205 14.19 -6.55 -10.66
N ARG A 206 12.90 -6.27 -10.82
CA ARG A 206 12.41 -4.93 -11.16
C ARG A 206 12.69 -3.93 -10.03
N ALA A 207 12.38 -4.29 -8.78
CA ALA A 207 12.59 -3.42 -7.63
C ALA A 207 14.08 -3.15 -7.37
N ALA A 208 14.94 -4.14 -7.57
CA ALA A 208 16.40 -3.98 -7.44
C ALA A 208 17.01 -3.03 -8.49
N ALA A 209 16.34 -2.83 -9.63
CA ALA A 209 16.76 -1.86 -10.65
C ALA A 209 16.28 -0.43 -10.36
N MET A 210 15.44 -0.23 -9.35
CA MET A 210 14.92 1.09 -8.95
C MET A 210 15.77 1.69 -7.83
N THR A 211 15.81 3.01 -7.75
CA THR A 211 16.39 3.71 -6.59
C THR A 211 15.30 3.98 -5.57
N ILE A 212 15.28 3.23 -4.47
CA ILE A 212 14.24 3.30 -3.45
C ILE A 212 14.87 3.72 -2.11
N ASP A 213 14.54 4.93 -1.65
CA ASP A 213 14.93 5.42 -0.33
C ASP A 213 13.88 5.10 0.74
N LEU A 214 12.61 5.02 0.31
CA LEU A 214 11.46 4.68 1.15
C LEU A 214 10.63 3.60 0.47
N MET A 215 10.54 2.41 1.07
CA MET A 215 9.58 1.39 0.68
C MET A 215 8.44 1.37 1.70
N CYS A 216 7.24 1.63 1.22
CA CYS A 216 6.06 2.01 1.98
C CYS A 216 4.96 0.94 1.83
N PRO A 217 4.94 -0.11 2.66
CA PRO A 217 3.88 -1.13 2.61
C PRO A 217 2.59 -0.64 3.25
N GLN A 218 1.47 -1.21 2.85
CA GLN A 218 0.16 -0.94 3.46
C GLN A 218 0.10 -1.42 4.93
N HIS A 219 0.77 -2.51 5.27
CA HIS A 219 0.80 -3.05 6.63
C HIS A 219 2.21 -3.06 7.21
N GLY A 220 2.31 -2.71 8.50
CA GLY A 220 3.57 -2.76 9.22
C GLY A 220 4.40 -1.48 9.14
N ALA A 221 5.71 -1.59 9.28
CA ALA A 221 6.63 -0.45 9.32
C ALA A 221 7.22 -0.14 7.94
N ILE A 222 7.56 1.13 7.73
CA ILE A 222 8.18 1.64 6.51
C ILE A 222 9.68 1.31 6.55
N TYR A 223 10.20 0.79 5.43
CA TYR A 223 11.63 0.53 5.27
C TYR A 223 12.32 1.78 4.75
N ARG A 224 13.46 2.12 5.36
CA ARG A 224 14.29 3.29 4.98
C ARG A 224 15.67 2.88 4.54
N GLY A 225 16.17 3.52 3.49
CA GLY A 225 17.54 3.34 3.00
C GLY A 225 17.84 1.87 2.72
N LYS A 226 18.87 1.33 3.38
CA LYS A 226 19.32 -0.06 3.17
C LYS A 226 18.32 -1.14 3.59
N ASP A 227 17.34 -0.83 4.44
CA ASP A 227 16.36 -1.83 4.87
C ASP A 227 15.40 -2.22 3.74
N GLY A 228 15.11 -1.31 2.80
CA GLY A 228 14.38 -1.65 1.57
C GLY A 228 15.17 -2.64 0.69
N GLU A 229 16.46 -2.40 0.49
CA GLU A 229 17.34 -3.33 -0.25
C GLU A 229 17.47 -4.68 0.47
N ARG A 230 17.62 -4.68 1.80
CA ARG A 230 17.64 -5.91 2.61
C ARG A 230 16.35 -6.70 2.46
N PHE A 231 15.20 -6.00 2.45
CA PHE A 231 13.91 -6.65 2.23
C PHE A 231 13.83 -7.30 0.85
N ILE A 232 14.20 -6.59 -0.22
CA ILE A 232 14.16 -7.13 -1.59
C ILE A 232 15.03 -8.40 -1.69
N ASN A 233 16.25 -8.38 -1.12
CA ASN A 233 17.15 -9.53 -1.12
C ASN A 233 16.59 -10.69 -0.29
N TRP A 234 16.10 -10.43 0.91
CA TRP A 234 15.46 -11.43 1.77
C TRP A 234 14.23 -12.05 1.10
N PHE A 235 13.40 -11.21 0.48
CA PHE A 235 12.19 -11.66 -0.21
C PHE A 235 12.52 -12.49 -1.45
N ALA A 236 13.58 -12.18 -2.18
CA ALA A 236 14.04 -12.97 -3.32
C ALA A 236 14.33 -14.44 -2.93
N GLU A 237 14.91 -14.66 -1.75
CA GLU A 237 15.23 -16.00 -1.22
C GLU A 237 14.04 -16.71 -0.58
N LEU A 238 13.01 -15.96 -0.15
CA LEU A 238 11.87 -16.51 0.57
C LEU A 238 11.01 -17.40 -0.35
N GLU A 239 10.74 -18.63 0.03
CA GLU A 239 9.76 -19.50 -0.63
C GLU A 239 8.32 -19.10 -0.26
N VAL A 240 7.49 -18.74 -1.25
CA VAL A 240 6.08 -18.35 -1.09
C VAL A 240 5.12 -19.42 -1.62
N GLY A 241 3.80 -19.23 -1.44
CA GLY A 241 2.78 -20.18 -1.90
C GLY A 241 2.67 -21.43 -1.02
N ARG A 242 3.03 -21.32 0.26
CA ARG A 242 2.99 -22.46 1.20
C ARG A 242 1.71 -22.44 2.02
N LEU A 243 1.02 -23.58 2.06
CA LEU A 243 -0.03 -23.80 3.03
C LEU A 243 0.56 -23.85 4.44
N ARG A 244 -0.16 -23.28 5.41
CA ARG A 244 0.19 -23.46 6.83
C ARG A 244 0.08 -24.97 7.14
N GLN A 245 1.19 -25.61 7.50
CA GLN A 245 1.12 -26.95 8.00
C GLN A 245 0.35 -26.92 9.34
N PRO A 246 -0.65 -27.79 9.56
CA PRO A 246 -1.21 -27.94 10.88
C PRO A 246 -0.06 -28.29 11.85
N GLU A 247 0.01 -27.59 12.98
CA GLU A 247 0.93 -27.99 14.04
C GLU A 247 0.66 -29.46 14.33
N SER A 248 1.64 -30.30 14.02
CA SER A 248 1.56 -31.71 14.36
C SER A 248 1.29 -31.78 15.86
N SER A 249 0.13 -32.32 16.23
CA SER A 249 -0.27 -32.52 17.60
C SER A 249 0.91 -33.11 18.37
N ARG A 250 1.59 -32.28 19.16
CA ARG A 250 2.49 -32.81 20.20
C ARG A 250 1.60 -33.62 21.11
N LYS A 251 1.66 -34.94 21.00
CA LYS A 251 1.09 -35.81 22.01
C LYS A 251 1.72 -35.41 23.35
N PRO A 252 0.90 -35.08 24.36
CA PRO A 252 1.46 -34.91 25.70
C PRO A 252 2.09 -36.24 26.13
N SER A 253 3.35 -36.17 26.47
CA SER A 253 4.07 -37.22 27.16
C SER A 253 3.66 -37.32 28.61
#